data_49017546dc17e3991ba4e33921f99d57
#
_entry.id   49017546dc17e3991ba4e33921f99d57
#
_cell.length_a   1.000
_cell.length_b   1.000
_cell.length_c   1.000
_cell.angle_alpha   90.00
_cell.angle_beta   90.00
_cell.angle_gamma   90.00
#
_symmetry.space_group_name_H-M   'P 1'
#
loop_
_entity.id
_entity.type
_entity.pdbx_description
1 polymer ?
#
loop_
_entity_poly.entity_id
_entity_poly.type
_entity_poly.pdbx_seq_one_letter_code
_entity_poly.pdbx_strand_id
1 'polypeptide(L)'
;MQNLNRSYQFILLTMVFLVLLTVKVNAQQDPNFTQYMYNPMTINPAYAGTRDVWSTGMLYRSQWTGIDGAPQTGTFSTHSPLRDGTMGLGMNIIHDRIGPSRDTYVNANYSYILPVNRYTNFSMGISGGAHFRDVNFNELNIFDPTDPNFNNIRNQISPQVGIGFQLYSEKFYVGLSTPFLLRTRHFDDGGGQNSNIRDEIHYYLTAGYVFDLNRDIQFKPSVLTRVVEGAPTRIDVSANFLFYEKFTLGAAYRLDASISAMTAIQATDALMIGFAYDYDTAPFTEFGNVSFEVFLRYELFKKYKKMYTPRFF
;
A
#
# COMPACT_ATOMS: atom_id res chain seq x y z
N MET A 1 18.37 43.23 -29.17
CA MET A 1 18.86 41.99 -28.51
C MET A 1 17.91 41.40 -27.43
N GLN A 2 17.11 42.23 -26.72
CA GLN A 2 16.18 41.71 -25.66
C GLN A 2 14.99 40.88 -26.20
N ASN A 3 14.51 41.11 -27.41
CA ASN A 3 13.36 40.39 -27.97
C ASN A 3 13.72 38.98 -28.51
N LEU A 4 14.96 38.75 -28.92
CA LEU A 4 15.41 37.40 -29.31
C LEU A 4 15.45 36.44 -28.12
N ASN A 5 15.83 36.95 -26.95
CA ASN A 5 15.92 36.11 -25.75
C ASN A 5 14.55 35.62 -25.25
N ARG A 6 13.50 36.43 -25.43
CA ARG A 6 12.11 36.01 -25.06
C ARG A 6 11.55 34.94 -25.99
N SER A 7 11.84 35.04 -27.30
CA SER A 7 11.39 34.03 -28.26
C SER A 7 12.05 32.67 -28.02
N TYR A 8 13.34 32.64 -27.70
CA TYR A 8 14.02 31.39 -27.33
C TYR A 8 13.52 30.78 -26.02
N GLN A 9 13.20 31.62 -25.04
CA GLN A 9 12.59 31.13 -23.77
C GLN A 9 11.19 30.56 -24.01
N PHE A 10 10.40 31.19 -24.89
CA PHE A 10 9.07 30.68 -25.24
C PHE A 10 9.14 29.34 -26.00
N ILE A 11 10.07 29.23 -26.96
CA ILE A 11 10.31 27.97 -27.70
C ILE A 11 10.80 26.89 -26.79
N LEU A 12 11.71 27.19 -25.85
CA LEU A 12 12.22 26.21 -24.86
C LEU A 12 11.11 25.74 -23.92
N LEU A 13 10.26 26.63 -23.41
CA LEU A 13 9.11 26.32 -22.58
C LEU A 13 8.08 25.47 -23.34
N THR A 14 7.82 25.78 -24.60
CA THR A 14 6.92 25.01 -25.47
C THR A 14 7.47 23.62 -25.77
N MET A 15 8.79 23.49 -26.01
CA MET A 15 9.45 22.20 -26.18
C MET A 15 9.39 21.35 -24.90
N VAL A 16 9.65 21.93 -23.74
CA VAL A 16 9.52 21.25 -22.45
C VAL A 16 8.08 20.82 -22.20
N PHE A 17 7.10 21.66 -22.53
CA PHE A 17 5.68 21.33 -22.42
C PHE A 17 5.26 20.20 -23.37
N LEU A 18 5.76 20.20 -24.62
CA LEU A 18 5.51 19.14 -25.60
C LEU A 18 6.14 17.79 -25.20
N VAL A 19 7.32 17.81 -24.58
CA VAL A 19 7.96 16.58 -24.04
C VAL A 19 7.17 16.00 -22.86
N LEU A 20 6.53 16.84 -22.05
CA LEU A 20 5.67 16.41 -20.93
C LEU A 20 4.36 15.76 -21.40
N LEU A 21 3.93 15.98 -22.67
CA LEU A 21 2.69 15.40 -23.21
C LEU A 21 2.86 13.98 -23.80
N THR A 22 4.07 13.43 -23.86
CA THR A 22 4.33 12.09 -24.44
C THR A 22 4.34 10.95 -23.40
N VAL A 23 3.78 11.14 -22.21
CA VAL A 23 3.70 10.09 -21.20
C VAL A 23 2.68 9.03 -21.65
N LYS A 24 3.16 7.84 -22.00
CA LYS A 24 2.30 6.68 -22.24
C LYS A 24 1.75 6.24 -20.88
N VAL A 25 0.46 6.42 -20.66
CA VAL A 25 -0.24 5.94 -19.47
C VAL A 25 -0.51 4.44 -19.64
N ASN A 26 0.24 3.61 -18.93
CA ASN A 26 -0.07 2.20 -18.75
C ASN A 26 -0.78 2.07 -17.39
N ALA A 27 -2.04 1.67 -17.41
CA ALA A 27 -2.83 1.55 -16.19
C ALA A 27 -2.81 0.10 -15.68
N GLN A 28 -1.81 -0.25 -14.88
CA GLN A 28 -1.92 -1.41 -13.97
C GLN A 28 -2.23 -0.88 -12.58
N GLN A 29 -3.33 -1.37 -11.99
CA GLN A 29 -3.72 -1.00 -10.63
C GLN A 29 -3.39 -2.14 -9.68
N ASP A 30 -2.33 -1.96 -8.88
CA ASP A 30 -2.11 -2.78 -7.69
C ASP A 30 -3.10 -2.45 -6.58
N PRO A 31 -3.32 -3.40 -5.65
CA PRO A 31 -4.16 -3.20 -4.48
C PRO A 31 -3.79 -1.92 -3.73
N ASN A 32 -4.78 -1.11 -3.44
CA ASN A 32 -4.61 0.17 -2.76
C ASN A 32 -5.42 0.19 -1.47
N PHE A 33 -4.79 0.64 -0.38
CA PHE A 33 -5.43 0.71 0.93
C PHE A 33 -5.50 2.16 1.41
N THR A 34 -6.65 2.57 1.92
CA THR A 34 -6.81 3.88 2.58
C THR A 34 -6.21 3.82 3.98
N GLN A 35 -6.38 2.67 4.63
CA GLN A 35 -5.84 2.41 5.97
C GLN A 35 -4.44 1.77 5.93
N TYR A 36 -3.56 2.18 5.00
CA TYR A 36 -2.19 1.64 4.86
C TYR A 36 -1.39 1.72 6.17
N MET A 37 -1.68 2.72 7.02
CA MET A 37 -1.00 2.94 8.29
C MET A 37 -1.29 1.84 9.32
N TYR A 38 -2.39 1.07 9.16
CA TYR A 38 -2.71 -0.03 10.07
C TYR A 38 -2.05 -1.35 9.66
N ASN A 39 -1.62 -1.47 8.40
CA ASN A 39 -0.90 -2.65 7.89
C ASN A 39 0.34 -2.26 7.05
N PRO A 40 1.30 -1.52 7.64
CA PRO A 40 2.47 -1.01 6.89
C PRO A 40 3.37 -2.13 6.35
N MET A 41 3.36 -3.33 6.94
CA MET A 41 4.20 -4.45 6.50
C MET A 41 3.87 -4.94 5.09
N THR A 42 2.66 -4.69 4.57
CA THR A 42 2.29 -5.02 3.19
C THR A 42 3.03 -4.19 2.16
N ILE A 43 3.48 -2.99 2.54
CA ILE A 43 4.21 -2.07 1.66
C ILE A 43 5.69 -1.93 2.05
N ASN A 44 6.06 -2.21 3.31
CA ASN A 44 7.44 -2.04 3.80
C ASN A 44 7.87 -3.21 4.70
N PRO A 45 8.73 -4.13 4.24
CA PRO A 45 9.21 -5.25 5.04
C PRO A 45 10.02 -4.84 6.28
N ALA A 46 10.59 -3.63 6.32
CA ALA A 46 11.29 -3.11 7.48
C ALA A 46 10.37 -2.88 8.70
N TYR A 47 9.05 -2.93 8.51
CA TYR A 47 8.08 -2.82 9.60
C TYR A 47 7.98 -4.09 10.45
N ALA A 48 8.43 -5.26 9.97
CA ALA A 48 8.37 -6.50 10.72
C ALA A 48 9.05 -6.35 12.11
N GLY A 49 8.39 -6.78 13.18
CA GLY A 49 8.90 -6.74 14.56
C GLY A 49 8.99 -5.35 15.22
N THR A 50 8.66 -4.25 14.51
CA THR A 50 8.80 -2.89 15.06
C THR A 50 7.78 -2.54 16.14
N ARG A 51 6.76 -3.35 16.38
CA ARG A 51 5.74 -3.11 17.43
C ARG A 51 6.09 -3.66 18.79
N ASP A 52 7.25 -4.27 18.97
CA ASP A 52 7.73 -4.88 20.23
C ASP A 52 6.86 -6.01 20.80
N VAL A 53 5.77 -6.36 20.12
CA VAL A 53 4.84 -7.44 20.49
C VAL A 53 4.53 -8.31 19.27
N TRP A 54 3.95 -9.48 19.50
CA TRP A 54 3.34 -10.21 18.39
C TRP A 54 2.06 -9.51 17.96
N SER A 55 2.02 -9.06 16.71
CA SER A 55 0.91 -8.35 16.12
C SER A 55 0.40 -9.09 14.89
N THR A 56 -0.92 -9.24 14.81
CA THR A 56 -1.61 -9.84 13.65
C THR A 56 -2.68 -8.86 13.18
N GLY A 57 -2.68 -8.58 11.87
CA GLY A 57 -3.64 -7.69 11.23
C GLY A 57 -4.38 -8.37 10.10
N MET A 58 -5.65 -8.03 9.93
CA MET A 58 -6.48 -8.38 8.78
C MET A 58 -7.14 -7.12 8.26
N LEU A 59 -7.22 -6.98 6.94
CA LEU A 59 -7.94 -5.89 6.31
C LEU A 59 -8.71 -6.45 5.12
N TYR A 60 -9.94 -6.02 4.96
CA TYR A 60 -10.77 -6.29 3.80
C TYR A 60 -11.23 -4.97 3.19
N ARG A 61 -11.05 -4.82 1.88
CA ARG A 61 -11.48 -3.67 1.08
C ARG A 61 -12.40 -4.13 -0.04
N SER A 62 -13.53 -3.46 -0.19
CA SER A 62 -14.40 -3.55 -1.35
C SER A 62 -14.44 -2.19 -2.03
N GLN A 63 -13.98 -2.13 -3.27
CA GLN A 63 -13.98 -0.90 -4.06
C GLN A 63 -15.21 -0.84 -4.96
N TRP A 64 -15.65 0.38 -5.31
CA TRP A 64 -16.73 0.65 -6.27
C TRP A 64 -17.95 -0.24 -6.04
N THR A 65 -18.47 -0.18 -4.83
CA THR A 65 -19.60 -1.02 -4.39
C THR A 65 -20.81 -0.85 -5.31
N GLY A 66 -21.34 -1.96 -5.80
CA GLY A 66 -22.46 -1.99 -6.74
C GLY A 66 -22.06 -2.22 -8.20
N ILE A 67 -20.76 -2.31 -8.50
CA ILE A 67 -20.25 -2.66 -9.84
C ILE A 67 -19.89 -4.16 -9.86
N ASP A 68 -20.40 -4.90 -10.84
CA ASP A 68 -20.03 -6.29 -11.04
C ASP A 68 -18.56 -6.41 -11.45
N GLY A 69 -17.80 -7.32 -10.79
CA GLY A 69 -16.38 -7.49 -11.03
C GLY A 69 -15.49 -6.42 -10.41
N ALA A 70 -16.04 -5.53 -9.58
CA ALA A 70 -15.27 -4.50 -8.87
C ALA A 70 -14.18 -5.10 -7.96
N PRO A 71 -13.08 -4.38 -7.70
CA PRO A 71 -11.97 -4.89 -6.93
C PRO A 71 -12.34 -5.25 -5.49
N GLN A 72 -11.88 -6.41 -5.03
CA GLN A 72 -12.01 -6.88 -3.65
C GLN A 72 -10.65 -7.36 -3.19
N THR A 73 -10.14 -6.77 -2.11
CA THR A 73 -8.83 -7.09 -1.59
C THR A 73 -8.92 -7.51 -0.14
N GLY A 74 -8.37 -8.68 0.17
CA GLY A 74 -8.17 -9.18 1.53
C GLY A 74 -6.70 -9.20 1.88
N THR A 75 -6.32 -8.77 3.08
CA THR A 75 -4.95 -8.91 3.58
C THR A 75 -4.92 -9.60 4.93
N PHE A 76 -3.89 -10.39 5.12
CA PHE A 76 -3.50 -10.94 6.41
C PHE A 76 -2.02 -10.64 6.62
N SER A 77 -1.66 -10.16 7.80
CA SER A 77 -0.28 -9.94 8.18
C SER A 77 -0.04 -10.36 9.62
N THR A 78 1.10 -10.95 9.90
CA THR A 78 1.53 -11.26 11.26
C THR A 78 3.02 -11.03 11.39
N HIS A 79 3.45 -10.47 12.52
CA HIS A 79 4.87 -10.27 12.79
C HIS A 79 5.17 -10.25 14.28
N SER A 80 6.42 -10.53 14.61
CA SER A 80 6.91 -10.52 15.99
C SER A 80 8.37 -10.07 16.02
N PRO A 81 8.78 -9.36 17.08
CA PRO A 81 10.20 -9.15 17.37
C PRO A 81 10.85 -10.46 17.81
N LEU A 82 12.12 -10.62 17.41
CA LEU A 82 13.02 -11.69 17.83
C LEU A 82 14.23 -11.09 18.52
N ARG A 83 14.94 -11.89 19.35
CA ARG A 83 16.20 -11.51 19.98
C ARG A 83 16.20 -10.10 20.57
N ASP A 84 15.48 -9.91 21.66
CA ASP A 84 15.43 -8.63 22.40
C ASP A 84 15.05 -7.40 21.56
N GLY A 85 14.33 -7.62 20.44
CA GLY A 85 13.83 -6.55 19.58
C GLY A 85 14.82 -6.07 18.53
N THR A 86 15.99 -6.70 18.38
CA THR A 86 16.97 -6.33 17.33
C THR A 86 16.63 -6.91 15.95
N MET A 87 15.73 -7.88 15.89
CA MET A 87 15.28 -8.53 14.67
C MET A 87 13.78 -8.65 14.68
N GLY A 88 13.17 -8.63 13.51
CA GLY A 88 11.75 -8.89 13.29
C GLY A 88 11.53 -9.98 12.24
N LEU A 89 10.54 -10.82 12.47
CA LEU A 89 10.06 -11.78 11.50
C LEU A 89 8.58 -11.58 11.29
N GLY A 90 8.14 -11.67 10.04
CA GLY A 90 6.73 -11.53 9.70
C GLY A 90 6.36 -12.26 8.43
N MET A 91 5.06 -12.37 8.20
CA MET A 91 4.46 -12.91 6.99
C MET A 91 3.27 -12.04 6.61
N ASN A 92 3.09 -11.79 5.32
CA ASN A 92 1.88 -11.17 4.80
C ASN A 92 1.33 -11.93 3.61
N ILE A 93 0.00 -11.96 3.52
CA ILE A 93 -0.76 -12.50 2.41
C ILE A 93 -1.67 -11.37 1.93
N ILE A 94 -1.69 -11.15 0.62
CA ILE A 94 -2.61 -10.24 -0.04
C ILE A 94 -3.35 -11.06 -1.08
N HIS A 95 -4.67 -11.07 -1.03
CA HIS A 95 -5.52 -11.69 -2.04
C HIS A 95 -6.37 -10.59 -2.69
N ASP A 96 -6.20 -10.42 -3.99
CA ASP A 96 -6.89 -9.41 -4.77
C ASP A 96 -7.69 -10.06 -5.89
N ARG A 97 -8.92 -9.59 -6.10
CA ARG A 97 -9.80 -10.03 -7.18
C ARG A 97 -10.31 -8.82 -7.93
N ILE A 98 -10.07 -8.79 -9.24
CA ILE A 98 -10.56 -7.74 -10.15
C ILE A 98 -11.13 -8.42 -11.40
N GLY A 99 -12.45 -8.38 -11.55
CA GLY A 99 -13.13 -9.08 -12.66
C GLY A 99 -12.73 -10.56 -12.70
N PRO A 100 -12.17 -11.04 -13.83
CA PRO A 100 -11.74 -12.42 -14.03
C PRO A 100 -10.37 -12.73 -13.38
N SER A 101 -9.60 -11.71 -12.95
CA SER A 101 -8.27 -11.86 -12.37
C SER A 101 -8.34 -12.12 -10.87
N ARG A 102 -7.51 -13.05 -10.40
CA ARG A 102 -7.27 -13.36 -8.99
C ARG A 102 -5.78 -13.40 -8.76
N ASP A 103 -5.30 -12.49 -7.94
CA ASP A 103 -3.90 -12.33 -7.62
C ASP A 103 -3.68 -12.60 -6.12
N THR A 104 -2.77 -13.52 -5.79
CA THR A 104 -2.43 -13.84 -4.40
C THR A 104 -0.94 -13.70 -4.18
N TYR A 105 -0.55 -12.82 -3.27
CA TYR A 105 0.83 -12.59 -2.87
C TYR A 105 1.06 -13.21 -1.49
N VAL A 106 2.09 -14.02 -1.34
CA VAL A 106 2.50 -14.61 -0.07
C VAL A 106 3.97 -14.28 0.15
N ASN A 107 4.26 -13.48 1.19
CA ASN A 107 5.61 -13.01 1.46
C ASN A 107 6.00 -13.29 2.92
N ALA A 108 7.23 -13.76 3.13
CA ALA A 108 7.92 -13.74 4.40
C ALA A 108 8.78 -12.48 4.48
N ASN A 109 8.80 -11.83 5.65
CA ASN A 109 9.51 -10.57 5.90
C ASN A 109 10.50 -10.78 7.04
N TYR A 110 11.72 -10.30 6.85
CA TYR A 110 12.75 -10.25 7.87
C TYR A 110 13.25 -8.81 8.00
N SER A 111 13.41 -8.34 9.23
CA SER A 111 13.98 -7.02 9.49
C SER A 111 15.13 -7.09 10.49
N TYR A 112 16.04 -6.15 10.37
CA TYR A 112 17.10 -5.89 11.33
C TYR A 112 16.97 -4.47 11.84
N ILE A 113 16.86 -4.33 13.18
CA ILE A 113 16.56 -3.08 13.87
C ILE A 113 17.79 -2.60 14.60
N LEU A 114 18.30 -1.44 14.21
CA LEU A 114 19.47 -0.78 14.79
C LEU A 114 19.03 0.40 15.65
N PRO A 115 19.33 0.45 16.96
CA PRO A 115 19.14 1.64 17.75
C PRO A 115 20.14 2.72 17.32
N VAL A 116 19.65 3.82 16.72
CA VAL A 116 20.47 4.97 16.34
C VAL A 116 20.81 5.82 17.57
N ASN A 117 19.81 5.97 18.45
CA ASN A 117 19.96 6.60 19.75
C ASN A 117 18.91 6.04 20.72
N ARG A 118 18.81 6.60 21.94
CA ARG A 118 17.89 6.13 22.97
C ARG A 118 16.39 6.14 22.55
N TYR A 119 16.02 6.97 21.57
CA TYR A 119 14.61 7.21 21.18
C TYR A 119 14.32 6.88 19.71
N THR A 120 15.35 6.60 18.92
CA THR A 120 15.22 6.45 17.46
C THR A 120 15.85 5.15 17.01
N ASN A 121 15.11 4.38 16.25
CA ASN A 121 15.54 3.13 15.63
C ASN A 121 15.56 3.27 14.11
N PHE A 122 16.51 2.60 13.48
CA PHE A 122 16.58 2.41 12.05
C PHE A 122 16.38 0.92 11.74
N SER A 123 15.35 0.59 10.98
CA SER A 123 15.06 -0.77 10.55
C SER A 123 15.33 -0.94 9.07
N MET A 124 16.00 -2.03 8.72
CA MET A 124 16.19 -2.50 7.35
C MET A 124 15.46 -3.82 7.20
N GLY A 125 14.69 -3.97 6.12
CA GLY A 125 13.88 -5.16 5.88
C GLY A 125 14.06 -5.73 4.49
N ILE A 126 13.93 -7.03 4.40
CA ILE A 126 13.84 -7.78 3.16
C ILE A 126 12.59 -8.65 3.18
N SER A 127 11.99 -8.85 2.03
CA SER A 127 10.92 -9.82 1.85
C SER A 127 11.24 -10.79 0.72
N GLY A 128 10.76 -12.01 0.86
CA GLY A 128 10.82 -13.04 -0.17
C GLY A 128 9.52 -13.83 -0.19
N GLY A 129 9.05 -14.16 -1.38
CA GLY A 129 7.77 -14.86 -1.51
C GLY A 129 7.42 -15.21 -2.93
N ALA A 130 6.13 -15.41 -3.16
CA ALA A 130 5.57 -15.76 -4.46
C ALA A 130 4.25 -15.02 -4.72
N HIS A 131 4.04 -14.70 -5.98
CA HIS A 131 2.79 -14.20 -6.53
C HIS A 131 2.16 -15.32 -7.36
N PHE A 132 0.91 -15.60 -7.06
CA PHE A 132 0.06 -16.58 -7.77
C PHE A 132 -1.01 -15.80 -8.51
N ARG A 133 -1.09 -16.00 -9.82
CA ARG A 133 -2.08 -15.35 -10.69
C ARG A 133 -2.93 -16.38 -11.41
N ASP A 134 -4.24 -16.17 -11.33
CA ASP A 134 -5.24 -16.88 -12.11
C ASP A 134 -6.10 -15.87 -12.87
N VAL A 135 -6.34 -16.09 -14.16
CA VAL A 135 -7.26 -15.29 -14.97
C VAL A 135 -8.23 -16.21 -15.69
N ASN A 136 -9.53 -16.06 -15.39
CA ASN A 136 -10.59 -16.85 -15.99
C ASN A 136 -11.34 -16.04 -17.03
N PHE A 137 -10.88 -16.04 -18.27
CA PHE A 137 -11.51 -15.30 -19.36
C PHE A 137 -12.92 -15.80 -19.70
N ASN A 138 -13.33 -17.01 -19.26
CA ASN A 138 -14.70 -17.50 -19.45
C ASN A 138 -15.74 -16.70 -18.63
N GLU A 139 -15.31 -15.89 -17.66
CA GLU A 139 -16.17 -14.97 -16.92
C GLU A 139 -16.51 -13.69 -17.72
N LEU A 140 -15.87 -13.49 -18.88
CA LEU A 140 -16.09 -12.34 -19.76
C LEU A 140 -16.98 -12.71 -20.97
N ASN A 141 -17.80 -11.75 -21.39
CA ASN A 141 -18.49 -11.83 -22.69
C ASN A 141 -17.53 -11.49 -23.83
N ILE A 142 -16.85 -12.48 -24.36
CA ILE A 142 -15.87 -12.32 -25.44
C ILE A 142 -16.59 -12.52 -26.78
N PHE A 143 -16.34 -11.61 -27.74
CA PHE A 143 -16.95 -11.65 -29.07
C PHE A 143 -16.52 -12.91 -29.87
N ASP A 144 -15.25 -13.31 -29.76
CA ASP A 144 -14.71 -14.55 -30.36
C ASP A 144 -14.07 -15.42 -29.26
N PRO A 145 -14.79 -16.45 -28.76
CA PRO A 145 -14.26 -17.38 -27.77
C PRO A 145 -13.10 -18.25 -28.26
N THR A 146 -12.81 -18.26 -29.57
CA THR A 146 -11.72 -19.04 -30.17
C THR A 146 -10.43 -18.25 -30.32
N ASP A 147 -10.43 -16.95 -29.98
CA ASP A 147 -9.22 -16.11 -30.01
C ASP A 147 -8.20 -16.62 -28.98
N PRO A 148 -7.01 -17.06 -29.40
CA PRO A 148 -5.98 -17.58 -28.51
C PRO A 148 -5.45 -16.56 -27.50
N ASN A 149 -5.72 -15.26 -27.66
CA ASN A 149 -5.36 -14.23 -26.68
C ASN A 149 -6.21 -14.27 -25.41
N PHE A 150 -7.35 -14.96 -25.42
CA PHE A 150 -8.25 -15.13 -24.27
C PHE A 150 -8.17 -16.51 -23.63
N ASN A 151 -7.02 -17.16 -23.72
CA ASN A 151 -6.78 -18.40 -23.00
C ASN A 151 -6.67 -18.16 -21.48
N ASN A 152 -7.35 -19.01 -20.71
CA ASN A 152 -7.29 -18.93 -19.25
C ASN A 152 -5.86 -19.10 -18.74
N ILE A 153 -5.44 -18.20 -17.86
CA ILE A 153 -4.18 -18.33 -17.13
C ILE A 153 -4.50 -19.07 -15.83
N ARG A 154 -3.81 -20.17 -15.56
CA ARG A 154 -4.00 -20.97 -14.37
C ARG A 154 -2.69 -21.17 -13.63
N ASN A 155 -2.69 -20.87 -12.31
CA ASN A 155 -1.56 -21.12 -11.43
C ASN A 155 -0.22 -20.56 -11.94
N GLN A 156 -0.22 -19.37 -12.54
CA GLN A 156 1.01 -18.69 -12.88
C GLN A 156 1.71 -18.27 -11.59
N ILE A 157 2.92 -18.76 -11.37
CA ILE A 157 3.70 -18.46 -10.15
C ILE A 157 4.90 -17.61 -10.54
N SER A 158 5.08 -16.49 -9.81
CA SER A 158 6.19 -15.58 -10.00
C SER A 158 6.89 -15.33 -8.67
N PRO A 159 8.22 -15.39 -8.61
CA PRO A 159 8.95 -15.08 -7.39
C PRO A 159 8.82 -13.60 -7.05
N GLN A 160 8.78 -13.28 -5.76
CA GLN A 160 8.71 -11.92 -5.23
C GLN A 160 9.88 -11.65 -4.30
N VAL A 161 10.49 -10.49 -4.45
CA VAL A 161 11.53 -9.98 -3.55
C VAL A 161 11.26 -8.52 -3.27
N GLY A 162 11.38 -8.10 -2.04
CA GLY A 162 11.21 -6.70 -1.66
C GLY A 162 12.28 -6.25 -0.66
N ILE A 163 12.50 -4.96 -0.62
CA ILE A 163 13.38 -4.31 0.36
C ILE A 163 12.69 -3.10 0.96
N GLY A 164 13.11 -2.72 2.17
CA GLY A 164 12.60 -1.54 2.81
C GLY A 164 13.52 -1.03 3.91
N PHE A 165 13.36 0.25 4.17
CA PHE A 165 14.06 0.98 5.21
C PHE A 165 13.04 1.79 5.99
N GLN A 166 13.25 1.93 7.31
CA GLN A 166 12.39 2.73 8.16
C GLN A 166 13.18 3.34 9.30
N LEU A 167 13.15 4.65 9.39
CA LEU A 167 13.60 5.40 10.55
C LEU A 167 12.38 5.75 11.40
N TYR A 168 12.40 5.41 12.69
CA TYR A 168 11.23 5.61 13.51
C TYR A 168 11.57 5.87 14.98
N SER A 169 10.68 6.57 15.64
CA SER A 169 10.67 6.80 17.08
C SER A 169 9.25 6.65 17.63
N GLU A 170 9.07 6.96 18.89
CA GLU A 170 7.73 7.04 19.49
C GLU A 170 6.83 8.08 18.80
N LYS A 171 7.40 9.15 18.23
CA LYS A 171 6.63 10.28 17.68
C LYS A 171 6.67 10.43 16.17
N PHE A 172 7.62 9.84 15.49
CA PHE A 172 7.71 9.96 14.04
C PHE A 172 8.15 8.67 13.38
N TYR A 173 7.84 8.54 12.11
CA TYR A 173 8.42 7.56 11.22
C TYR A 173 8.62 8.14 9.82
N VAL A 174 9.66 7.65 9.14
CA VAL A 174 9.90 7.83 7.71
C VAL A 174 10.32 6.48 7.16
N GLY A 175 9.65 6.02 6.10
CA GLY A 175 9.92 4.74 5.46
C GLY A 175 10.09 4.91 3.96
N LEU A 176 11.03 4.15 3.39
CA LEU A 176 11.25 3.99 1.96
C LEU A 176 11.27 2.51 1.64
N SER A 177 10.50 2.08 0.65
CA SER A 177 10.42 0.66 0.32
C SER A 177 10.02 0.40 -1.12
N THR A 178 10.34 -0.82 -1.55
CA THR A 178 9.82 -1.44 -2.77
C THR A 178 9.52 -2.90 -2.45
N PRO A 179 8.24 -3.26 -2.24
CA PRO A 179 7.82 -4.62 -1.88
C PRO A 179 7.96 -5.59 -3.06
N PHE A 180 8.00 -5.09 -4.30
CA PHE A 180 8.07 -5.88 -5.53
C PHE A 180 9.20 -5.36 -6.40
N LEU A 181 10.40 -5.96 -6.25
CA LEU A 181 11.62 -5.60 -7.00
C LEU A 181 11.74 -6.33 -8.33
N LEU A 182 11.10 -7.51 -8.44
CA LEU A 182 11.22 -8.33 -9.62
C LEU A 182 10.16 -7.96 -10.63
N ARG A 183 10.59 -7.63 -11.85
CA ARG A 183 9.72 -7.42 -13.00
C ARG A 183 9.37 -8.79 -13.59
N THR A 184 8.13 -9.23 -13.42
CA THR A 184 7.65 -10.49 -14.01
C THR A 184 6.97 -10.21 -15.35
N ARG A 185 7.29 -11.00 -16.38
CA ARG A 185 6.57 -10.99 -17.65
C ARG A 185 5.38 -11.93 -17.53
N HIS A 186 4.20 -11.42 -17.84
CA HIS A 186 2.95 -12.17 -17.77
C HIS A 186 2.63 -12.70 -19.13
N PHE A 187 2.82 -13.36 -19.90
CA PHE A 187 2.57 -13.90 -21.24
C PHE A 187 3.87 -14.18 -22.01
N ASP A 188 4.43 -15.36 -21.77
CA ASP A 188 5.47 -15.95 -22.58
C ASP A 188 5.01 -17.34 -23.04
N ASP A 189 3.91 -17.37 -23.81
CA ASP A 189 3.57 -18.57 -24.57
C ASP A 189 4.24 -18.48 -25.95
N GLY A 190 5.05 -19.47 -26.27
CA GLY A 190 5.91 -19.58 -27.45
C GLY A 190 5.24 -19.46 -28.83
N GLY A 191 4.22 -18.66 -28.98
CA GLY A 191 3.44 -18.35 -30.18
C GLY A 191 3.41 -16.86 -30.50
N GLY A 192 4.54 -16.28 -30.81
CA GLY A 192 4.65 -15.17 -31.79
C GLY A 192 4.00 -13.82 -31.52
N GLN A 193 3.29 -13.57 -30.44
CA GLN A 193 2.82 -12.23 -30.06
C GLN A 193 3.34 -11.86 -28.68
N ASN A 194 4.29 -10.93 -28.65
CA ASN A 194 4.86 -10.37 -27.45
C ASN A 194 3.81 -9.55 -26.70
N SER A 195 3.06 -10.14 -25.80
CA SER A 195 2.35 -9.38 -24.78
C SER A 195 3.39 -8.81 -23.81
N ASN A 196 3.69 -7.52 -23.94
CA ASN A 196 4.66 -6.81 -23.09
C ASN A 196 4.04 -6.36 -21.76
N ILE A 197 3.10 -7.10 -21.19
CA ILE A 197 2.57 -6.80 -19.89
C ILE A 197 3.60 -7.22 -18.84
N ARG A 198 4.24 -6.23 -18.20
CA ARG A 198 5.24 -6.43 -17.15
C ARG A 198 4.73 -5.77 -15.88
N ASP A 199 5.01 -6.40 -14.76
CA ASP A 199 4.86 -5.74 -13.48
C ASP A 199 5.93 -4.64 -13.38
N GLU A 200 5.50 -3.41 -13.07
CA GLU A 200 6.44 -2.31 -12.85
C GLU A 200 6.84 -2.23 -11.38
N ILE A 201 8.03 -1.69 -11.13
CA ILE A 201 8.54 -1.54 -9.76
C ILE A 201 7.83 -0.37 -9.09
N HIS A 202 7.28 -0.62 -7.90
CA HIS A 202 6.62 0.38 -7.08
C HIS A 202 7.53 0.85 -5.96
N TYR A 203 7.77 2.14 -5.90
CA TYR A 203 8.50 2.80 -4.82
C TYR A 203 7.51 3.48 -3.89
N TYR A 204 7.64 3.22 -2.60
CA TYR A 204 6.81 3.81 -1.57
C TYR A 204 7.66 4.67 -0.64
N LEU A 205 7.20 5.90 -0.40
CA LEU A 205 7.70 6.79 0.64
C LEU A 205 6.56 7.03 1.62
N THR A 206 6.80 6.76 2.90
CA THR A 206 5.84 7.00 3.97
C THR A 206 6.45 7.90 5.02
N ALA A 207 5.67 8.82 5.57
CA ALA A 207 6.08 9.61 6.71
C ALA A 207 4.88 9.98 7.58
N GLY A 208 5.12 10.16 8.87
CA GLY A 208 4.11 10.63 9.81
C GLY A 208 4.73 11.12 11.11
N TYR A 209 3.98 11.98 11.79
CA TYR A 209 4.40 12.54 13.07
C TYR A 209 3.22 12.58 14.04
N VAL A 210 3.46 12.29 15.32
CA VAL A 210 2.45 12.33 16.39
C VAL A 210 2.67 13.55 17.26
N PHE A 211 1.70 14.44 17.28
CA PHE A 211 1.62 15.60 18.15
C PHE A 211 0.72 15.30 19.34
N ASP A 212 1.22 15.45 20.57
CA ASP A 212 0.39 15.44 21.76
C ASP A 212 -0.27 16.83 21.89
N LEU A 213 -1.56 16.96 21.57
CA LEU A 213 -2.29 18.21 21.70
C LEU A 213 -2.63 18.51 23.15
N ASN A 214 -2.97 17.45 23.89
CA ASN A 214 -3.15 17.46 25.34
C ASN A 214 -2.99 16.02 25.88
N ARG A 215 -3.36 15.78 27.15
CA ARG A 215 -3.23 14.46 27.80
C ARG A 215 -4.12 13.37 27.17
N ASP A 216 -5.22 13.78 26.57
CA ASP A 216 -6.28 12.89 26.09
C ASP A 216 -6.38 12.84 24.56
N ILE A 217 -5.71 13.75 23.85
CA ILE A 217 -5.83 13.91 22.40
C ILE A 217 -4.45 13.95 21.74
N GLN A 218 -4.24 13.06 20.81
CA GLN A 218 -3.09 13.08 19.92
C GLN A 218 -3.54 13.33 18.48
N PHE A 219 -2.69 14.02 17.72
CA PHE A 219 -2.91 14.31 16.29
C PHE A 219 -1.77 13.73 15.47
N LYS A 220 -2.12 12.97 14.43
CA LYS A 220 -1.15 12.35 13.52
C LYS A 220 -1.44 12.70 12.06
N PRO A 221 -0.77 13.69 11.50
CA PRO A 221 -0.64 13.83 10.06
C PRO A 221 0.29 12.74 9.51
N SER A 222 -0.05 12.21 8.34
CA SER A 222 0.80 11.27 7.62
C SER A 222 0.65 11.39 6.11
N VAL A 223 1.68 10.96 5.39
CA VAL A 223 1.73 10.94 3.94
C VAL A 223 2.25 9.61 3.43
N LEU A 224 1.63 9.14 2.37
CA LEU A 224 2.11 8.03 1.54
C LEU A 224 2.28 8.54 0.12
N THR A 225 3.45 8.34 -0.45
CA THR A 225 3.72 8.59 -1.86
C THR A 225 4.06 7.28 -2.54
N ARG A 226 3.41 7.00 -3.66
CA ARG A 226 3.73 5.87 -4.54
C ARG A 226 4.18 6.37 -5.90
N VAL A 227 5.36 5.91 -6.32
CA VAL A 227 5.94 6.21 -7.64
C VAL A 227 6.09 4.91 -8.40
N VAL A 228 5.57 4.88 -9.62
CA VAL A 228 5.62 3.75 -10.55
C VAL A 228 6.11 4.27 -11.88
N GLU A 229 7.01 3.54 -12.54
CA GLU A 229 7.49 3.92 -13.86
C GLU A 229 6.33 3.91 -14.88
N GLY A 230 6.15 5.01 -15.61
CA GLY A 230 5.09 5.13 -16.61
C GLY A 230 3.69 5.44 -16.07
N ALA A 231 3.52 5.66 -14.77
CA ALA A 231 2.25 6.05 -14.16
C ALA A 231 2.36 7.38 -13.39
N PRO A 232 1.27 8.15 -13.22
CA PRO A 232 1.28 9.34 -12.39
C PRO A 232 1.65 9.03 -10.95
N THR A 233 2.46 9.90 -10.34
CA THR A 233 2.78 9.80 -8.91
C THR A 233 1.52 9.95 -8.09
N ARG A 234 1.30 9.02 -7.16
CA ARG A 234 0.17 9.04 -6.25
C ARG A 234 0.60 9.54 -4.88
N ILE A 235 -0.17 10.46 -4.33
CA ILE A 235 0.06 11.04 -3.01
C ILE A 235 -1.22 10.94 -2.20
N ASP A 236 -1.14 10.29 -1.05
CA ASP A 236 -2.20 10.16 -0.07
C ASP A 236 -1.78 10.93 1.20
N VAL A 237 -2.55 11.92 1.61
CA VAL A 237 -2.34 12.67 2.85
C VAL A 237 -3.45 12.33 3.82
N SER A 238 -3.12 12.09 5.07
CA SER A 238 -4.11 11.79 6.10
C SER A 238 -3.88 12.59 7.38
N ALA A 239 -4.97 12.84 8.09
CA ALA A 239 -5.01 13.51 9.38
C ALA A 239 -5.87 12.67 10.33
N ASN A 240 -5.27 12.20 11.41
CA ASN A 240 -5.92 11.31 12.35
C ASN A 240 -5.83 11.90 13.76
N PHE A 241 -6.90 11.78 14.54
CA PHE A 241 -6.99 12.15 15.95
C PHE A 241 -7.27 10.92 16.79
N LEU A 242 -6.48 10.69 17.82
CA LEU A 242 -6.71 9.68 18.84
C LEU A 242 -7.23 10.34 20.11
N PHE A 243 -8.32 9.83 20.61
CA PHE A 243 -8.99 10.29 21.82
C PHE A 243 -8.88 9.23 22.90
N TYR A 244 -8.40 9.61 24.10
CA TYR A 244 -8.33 8.76 25.29
C TYR A 244 -7.62 7.42 25.07
N GLU A 245 -6.65 7.37 24.13
CA GLU A 245 -5.96 6.14 23.71
C GLU A 245 -6.88 5.01 23.22
N LYS A 246 -8.15 5.33 22.89
CA LYS A 246 -9.17 4.31 22.54
C LYS A 246 -9.88 4.54 21.22
N PHE A 247 -10.17 5.78 20.90
CA PHE A 247 -10.99 6.09 19.73
C PHE A 247 -10.24 6.96 18.74
N THR A 248 -10.15 6.51 17.50
CA THR A 248 -9.51 7.26 16.41
C THR A 248 -10.55 7.76 15.43
N LEU A 249 -10.45 9.01 15.06
CA LEU A 249 -11.14 9.63 13.93
C LEU A 249 -10.10 10.17 12.96
N GLY A 250 -10.30 9.95 11.67
CA GLY A 250 -9.40 10.43 10.65
C GLY A 250 -10.08 10.76 9.36
N ALA A 251 -9.38 11.56 8.57
CA ALA A 251 -9.71 11.83 7.18
C ALA A 251 -8.45 11.66 6.32
N ALA A 252 -8.63 11.24 5.08
CA ALA A 252 -7.56 11.19 4.10
C ALA A 252 -8.02 11.80 2.79
N TYR A 253 -7.06 12.36 2.07
CA TYR A 253 -7.24 12.89 0.74
C TYR A 253 -6.17 12.28 -0.17
N ARG A 254 -6.62 11.60 -1.19
CA ARG A 254 -5.78 11.10 -2.27
C ARG A 254 -5.88 12.08 -3.42
N LEU A 255 -4.76 12.68 -3.78
CA LEU A 255 -4.71 13.70 -4.82
C LEU A 255 -5.38 13.19 -6.10
N ASP A 256 -6.32 13.97 -6.61
CA ASP A 256 -7.07 13.73 -7.86
C ASP A 256 -7.78 12.37 -7.93
N ALA A 257 -8.06 11.73 -6.79
CA ALA A 257 -8.68 10.42 -6.79
C ALA A 257 -9.81 10.23 -5.77
N SER A 258 -9.60 10.50 -4.46
CA SER A 258 -10.65 10.22 -3.46
C SER A 258 -10.50 11.02 -2.17
N ILE A 259 -11.61 11.16 -1.46
CA ILE A 259 -11.70 11.66 -0.09
C ILE A 259 -12.17 10.51 0.78
N SER A 260 -11.55 10.33 1.95
CA SER A 260 -11.86 9.23 2.86
C SER A 260 -12.11 9.71 4.27
N ALA A 261 -13.05 9.04 4.94
CA ALA A 261 -13.28 9.15 6.38
C ALA A 261 -12.90 7.83 7.05
N MET A 262 -12.24 7.90 8.19
CA MET A 262 -11.73 6.72 8.91
C MET A 262 -12.12 6.79 10.38
N THR A 263 -12.42 5.64 10.96
CA THR A 263 -12.63 5.50 12.39
C THR A 263 -12.03 4.20 12.88
N ALA A 264 -11.53 4.18 14.11
CA ALA A 264 -11.10 2.95 14.75
C ALA A 264 -11.33 3.01 16.28
N ILE A 265 -11.52 1.85 16.87
CA ILE A 265 -11.72 1.70 18.31
C ILE A 265 -10.81 0.58 18.85
N GLN A 266 -10.13 0.88 19.94
CA GLN A 266 -9.45 -0.11 20.76
C GLN A 266 -10.51 -0.82 21.63
N ALA A 267 -11.09 -1.91 21.10
CA ALA A 267 -12.19 -2.63 21.75
C ALA A 267 -11.76 -3.32 23.04
N THR A 268 -10.52 -3.84 23.07
CA THR A 268 -9.85 -4.37 24.26
C THR A 268 -8.38 -3.96 24.23
N ASP A 269 -7.62 -4.21 25.30
CA ASP A 269 -6.17 -3.94 25.29
C ASP A 269 -5.43 -4.64 24.13
N ALA A 270 -5.97 -5.75 23.62
CA ALA A 270 -5.38 -6.56 22.57
C ALA A 270 -6.03 -6.40 21.20
N LEU A 271 -7.26 -5.92 21.11
CA LEU A 271 -8.04 -5.89 19.87
C LEU A 271 -8.41 -4.48 19.46
N MET A 272 -8.00 -4.10 18.26
CA MET A 272 -8.42 -2.87 17.59
C MET A 272 -9.25 -3.21 16.34
N ILE A 273 -10.32 -2.46 16.14
CA ILE A 273 -11.22 -2.58 14.98
C ILE A 273 -11.28 -1.22 14.30
N GLY A 274 -11.14 -1.18 12.99
CA GLY A 274 -11.23 0.05 12.22
C GLY A 274 -12.12 -0.09 11.00
N PHE A 275 -12.64 1.03 10.55
CA PHE A 275 -13.48 1.17 9.38
C PHE A 275 -13.07 2.41 8.59
N ALA A 276 -13.06 2.33 7.27
CA ALA A 276 -12.93 3.49 6.40
C ALA A 276 -13.96 3.46 5.28
N TYR A 277 -14.36 4.65 4.89
CA TYR A 277 -15.26 4.92 3.79
C TYR A 277 -14.57 5.89 2.83
N ASP A 278 -14.45 5.48 1.56
CA ASP A 278 -13.85 6.30 0.52
C ASP A 278 -14.92 6.73 -0.48
N TYR A 279 -14.85 8.00 -0.86
CA TYR A 279 -15.63 8.57 -1.94
C TYR A 279 -14.68 8.99 -3.06
N ASP A 280 -14.77 8.32 -4.21
CA ASP A 280 -13.95 8.62 -5.38
C ASP A 280 -14.47 9.88 -6.07
N THR A 281 -13.54 10.81 -6.33
CA THR A 281 -13.82 12.12 -6.95
C THR A 281 -13.35 12.18 -8.41
N ALA A 282 -12.77 11.09 -8.93
CA ALA A 282 -12.28 11.02 -10.30
C ALA A 282 -13.41 11.08 -11.34
N PRO A 283 -13.18 11.63 -12.56
CA PRO A 283 -14.25 11.88 -13.55
C PRO A 283 -14.98 10.66 -14.08
N PHE A 284 -14.47 9.44 -13.84
CA PHE A 284 -15.01 8.19 -14.39
C PHE A 284 -15.96 7.43 -13.45
N THR A 285 -16.42 8.06 -12.37
CA THR A 285 -17.17 7.39 -11.30
C THR A 285 -18.69 7.42 -11.47
N GLU A 286 -19.22 7.53 -12.70
CA GLU A 286 -20.66 7.54 -12.93
C GLU A 286 -21.41 6.30 -12.44
N PHE A 287 -20.73 5.16 -12.25
CA PHE A 287 -21.37 3.86 -11.93
C PHE A 287 -21.07 3.32 -10.52
N GLY A 288 -20.14 3.90 -9.80
CA GLY A 288 -19.81 3.47 -8.43
C GLY A 288 -18.60 4.23 -7.89
N ASN A 289 -18.86 5.11 -6.93
CA ASN A 289 -17.85 6.01 -6.37
C ASN A 289 -17.57 5.76 -4.88
N VAL A 290 -18.09 4.66 -4.36
CA VAL A 290 -18.00 4.32 -2.93
C VAL A 290 -17.16 3.07 -2.74
N SER A 291 -16.20 3.15 -1.83
CA SER A 291 -15.42 2.01 -1.37
C SER A 291 -15.40 1.97 0.15
N PHE A 292 -15.26 0.80 0.73
CA PHE A 292 -15.12 0.66 2.17
C PHE A 292 -14.02 -0.33 2.55
N GLU A 293 -13.45 -0.09 3.72
CA GLU A 293 -12.45 -0.96 4.34
C GLU A 293 -12.86 -1.29 5.78
N VAL A 294 -12.64 -2.54 6.16
CA VAL A 294 -12.70 -3.00 7.54
C VAL A 294 -11.36 -3.59 7.92
N PHE A 295 -10.88 -3.24 9.09
CA PHE A 295 -9.60 -3.70 9.59
C PHE A 295 -9.71 -4.21 11.02
N LEU A 296 -8.95 -5.26 11.33
CA LEU A 296 -8.80 -5.86 12.64
C LEU A 296 -7.31 -5.98 12.95
N ARG A 297 -6.89 -5.59 14.16
CA ARG A 297 -5.56 -5.85 14.67
C ARG A 297 -5.63 -6.47 16.04
N TYR A 298 -4.92 -7.59 16.21
CA TYR A 298 -4.78 -8.29 17.47
C TYR A 298 -3.33 -8.35 17.91
N GLU A 299 -3.06 -7.98 19.16
CA GLU A 299 -1.72 -7.88 19.72
C GLU A 299 -1.62 -8.71 21.02
N LEU A 300 -0.60 -9.56 21.10
CA LEU A 300 -0.32 -10.35 22.29
C LEU A 300 0.74 -9.65 23.13
N PHE A 301 0.34 -9.10 24.26
CA PHE A 301 1.24 -8.52 25.24
C PHE A 301 1.83 -9.59 26.17
N LYS A 302 3.14 -9.60 26.36
CA LYS A 302 3.75 -10.40 27.42
C LYS A 302 3.32 -9.80 28.77
N LYS A 303 2.85 -10.65 29.70
CA LYS A 303 2.22 -10.33 30.99
C LYS A 303 2.96 -9.32 31.90
N TYR A 304 4.20 -8.93 31.57
CA TYR A 304 5.07 -8.13 32.45
C TYR A 304 5.63 -6.84 31.82
N LYS A 305 5.23 -6.50 30.61
CA LYS A 305 5.65 -5.25 29.99
C LYS A 305 4.46 -4.63 29.29
N LYS A 306 3.74 -3.74 30.01
CA LYS A 306 2.82 -2.81 29.40
C LYS A 306 3.70 -1.83 28.61
N MET A 307 4.08 -2.20 27.42
CA MET A 307 4.67 -1.26 26.48
C MET A 307 3.52 -0.44 25.92
N TYR A 308 3.40 0.75 26.44
CA TYR A 308 2.75 1.81 25.72
C TYR A 308 3.62 2.05 24.49
N THR A 309 3.29 1.43 23.38
CA THR A 309 3.79 1.93 22.12
C THR A 309 2.96 3.16 21.83
N PRO A 310 3.51 4.36 21.94
CA PRO A 310 2.81 5.60 21.59
C PRO A 310 2.65 5.76 20.08
N ARG A 311 2.87 4.70 19.36
CA ARG A 311 2.55 4.62 17.95
C ARG A 311 1.06 4.45 17.84
N PHE A 312 0.47 5.53 17.63
CA PHE A 312 -0.81 5.75 17.05
C PHE A 312 -0.93 4.86 15.79
N PHE A 313 -1.22 3.58 15.90
CA PHE A 313 -1.27 2.48 14.93
C PHE A 313 -0.17 1.41 15.07
#